data_13c050a74a314ecb64b907dcf90cfb07
#
_entry.id   13c050a74a314ecb64b907dcf90cfb07
#
_cell.length_a   1.000
_cell.length_b   1.000
_cell.length_c   1.000
_cell.angle_alpha   90.00
_cell.angle_beta   90.00
_cell.angle_gamma   90.00
#
_symmetry.space_group_name_H-M   'P 1'
#
loop_
_entity.id
_entity.type
_entity.pdbx_description
1 polymer ?
#
loop_
_entity_poly.entity_id
_entity_poly.type
_entity_poly.pdbx_seq_one_letter_code
_entity_poly.pdbx_strand_id
1 'polypeptide(L)'
;MTQAGTPPPSPPDDGRVEVTIDGRVTRAPRGQLVLDAAADVGVHIPIYCAHPKMDPVAVCRMCLVQVEKMPKLQPACATYVSEGMVIQTQTAPVAKAREGVLEFLLLNHPLDCPVCDRGGECDLQDFAFRYGPETSRMPITDKVH
;
A
#
# COMPACT_ATOMS: atom_id res chain seq x y z
N MET A 1 -44.20 -1.86 22.13
CA MET A 1 -43.14 -1.39 23.02
C MET A 1 -41.86 -2.15 22.67
N THR A 2 -41.02 -1.54 21.82
CA THR A 2 -39.80 -2.17 21.29
C THR A 2 -38.66 -1.83 22.28
N GLN A 3 -38.12 -2.82 22.96
CA GLN A 3 -36.98 -2.65 23.88
C GLN A 3 -35.73 -2.31 23.04
N ALA A 4 -35.19 -1.14 23.25
CA ALA A 4 -33.88 -0.75 22.74
C ALA A 4 -32.84 -1.62 23.42
N GLY A 5 -32.19 -2.53 22.64
CA GLY A 5 -31.11 -3.35 23.13
C GLY A 5 -29.95 -2.47 23.59
N THR A 6 -29.47 -2.73 24.79
CA THR A 6 -28.25 -2.11 25.34
C THR A 6 -27.08 -2.35 24.39
N PRO A 7 -26.32 -1.33 23.99
CA PRO A 7 -25.14 -1.54 23.16
C PRO A 7 -24.14 -2.47 23.89
N PRO A 8 -23.42 -3.33 23.19
CA PRO A 8 -22.41 -4.19 23.81
C PRO A 8 -21.35 -3.34 24.52
N PRO A 9 -20.81 -3.83 25.65
CA PRO A 9 -19.77 -3.13 26.39
C PRO A 9 -18.57 -2.87 25.50
N SER A 10 -18.04 -1.65 25.54
CA SER A 10 -16.81 -1.28 24.84
C SER A 10 -15.68 -2.22 25.28
N PRO A 11 -14.86 -2.74 24.35
CA PRO A 11 -13.74 -3.59 24.72
C PRO A 11 -12.78 -2.83 25.64
N PRO A 12 -12.08 -3.52 26.56
CA PRO A 12 -11.13 -2.89 27.47
C PRO A 12 -10.08 -2.11 26.69
N ASP A 13 -9.73 -0.92 27.15
CA ASP A 13 -8.66 -0.10 26.57
C ASP A 13 -7.30 -0.77 26.85
N ASP A 14 -6.91 -1.69 25.99
CA ASP A 14 -5.63 -2.39 26.01
C ASP A 14 -4.57 -1.68 25.17
N GLY A 15 -4.79 -0.41 24.81
CA GLY A 15 -3.91 0.36 23.94
C GLY A 15 -3.94 -0.08 22.47
N ARG A 16 -4.91 -0.91 22.10
CA ARG A 16 -5.11 -1.35 20.70
C ARG A 16 -6.34 -0.70 20.10
N VAL A 17 -6.30 -0.52 18.79
CA VAL A 17 -7.40 0.01 17.98
C VAL A 17 -7.92 -1.07 17.04
N GLU A 18 -9.23 -1.09 16.83
CA GLU A 18 -9.83 -1.98 15.84
C GLU A 18 -9.73 -1.35 14.44
N VAL A 19 -9.22 -2.13 13.49
CA VAL A 19 -9.09 -1.72 12.09
C VAL A 19 -9.57 -2.85 11.17
N THR A 20 -10.10 -2.47 10.02
CA THR A 20 -10.52 -3.42 8.99
C THR A 20 -9.63 -3.25 7.77
N ILE A 21 -8.96 -4.32 7.33
CA ILE A 21 -8.08 -4.32 6.17
C ILE A 21 -8.58 -5.36 5.18
N ASP A 22 -9.00 -4.92 3.98
CA ASP A 22 -9.60 -5.77 2.94
C ASP A 22 -10.69 -6.71 3.49
N GLY A 23 -11.56 -6.19 4.38
CA GLY A 23 -12.63 -6.93 5.02
C GLY A 23 -12.21 -7.80 6.23
N ARG A 24 -10.94 -7.83 6.59
CA ARG A 24 -10.43 -8.54 7.76
C ARG A 24 -10.35 -7.58 8.95
N VAL A 25 -11.13 -7.87 10.00
CA VAL A 25 -11.07 -7.10 11.24
C VAL A 25 -9.88 -7.58 12.08
N THR A 26 -9.08 -6.65 12.56
CA THR A 26 -7.93 -6.92 13.43
C THR A 26 -7.77 -5.85 14.49
N ARG A 27 -7.02 -6.15 15.54
CA ARG A 27 -6.68 -5.20 16.61
C ARG A 27 -5.18 -4.90 16.55
N ALA A 28 -4.86 -3.70 16.13
CA ALA A 28 -3.49 -3.21 15.95
C ALA A 28 -3.09 -2.31 17.15
N PRO A 29 -1.83 -2.32 17.60
CA PRO A 29 -1.35 -1.38 18.60
C PRO A 29 -1.58 0.07 18.16
N ARG A 30 -2.02 0.93 19.05
CA ARG A 30 -2.15 2.36 18.79
C ARG A 30 -0.79 2.95 18.39
N GLY A 31 -0.71 3.62 17.25
CA GLY A 31 0.54 4.16 16.73
C GLY A 31 1.33 3.20 15.80
N GLN A 32 0.79 2.02 15.49
CA GLN A 32 1.32 1.16 14.45
C GLN A 32 1.03 1.76 13.05
N LEU A 33 1.90 1.51 12.09
CA LEU A 33 1.67 1.91 10.70
C LEU A 33 0.67 0.96 10.01
N VAL A 34 -0.10 1.50 9.07
CA VAL A 34 -1.02 0.70 8.24
C VAL A 34 -0.28 -0.41 7.50
N LEU A 35 0.97 -0.15 7.07
CA LEU A 35 1.82 -1.13 6.40
C LEU A 35 2.05 -2.37 7.27
N ASP A 36 2.42 -2.15 8.55
CA ASP A 36 2.71 -3.23 9.48
C ASP A 36 1.44 -3.97 9.90
N ALA A 37 0.36 -3.23 10.16
CA ALA A 37 -0.95 -3.83 10.47
C ALA A 37 -1.49 -4.70 9.32
N ALA A 38 -1.21 -4.32 8.05
CA ALA A 38 -1.56 -5.12 6.89
C ALA A 38 -0.73 -6.41 6.82
N ALA A 39 0.57 -6.32 7.11
CA ALA A 39 1.46 -7.48 7.16
C ALA A 39 1.02 -8.49 8.25
N ASP A 40 0.61 -8.01 9.43
CA ASP A 40 0.13 -8.85 10.54
C ASP A 40 -1.10 -9.69 10.17
N VAL A 41 -1.93 -9.22 9.23
CA VAL A 41 -3.09 -9.98 8.71
C VAL A 41 -2.82 -10.68 7.38
N GLY A 42 -1.55 -10.74 6.95
CA GLY A 42 -1.15 -11.42 5.74
C GLY A 42 -1.52 -10.68 4.44
N VAL A 43 -1.71 -9.36 4.51
CA VAL A 43 -1.96 -8.51 3.34
C VAL A 43 -0.65 -7.84 2.93
N HIS A 44 -0.14 -8.19 1.76
CA HIS A 44 1.08 -7.61 1.22
C HIS A 44 0.80 -6.28 0.50
N ILE A 45 1.46 -5.22 0.97
CA ILE A 45 1.45 -3.90 0.32
C ILE A 45 2.84 -3.67 -0.29
N PRO A 46 2.95 -3.38 -1.62
CA PRO A 46 4.24 -3.16 -2.25
C PRO A 46 4.90 -1.87 -1.76
N ILE A 47 6.21 -1.89 -1.55
CA ILE A 47 7.02 -0.77 -1.06
C ILE A 47 8.36 -0.67 -1.80
N TYR A 48 8.90 0.54 -1.91
CA TYR A 48 10.30 0.78 -2.30
C TYR A 48 11.07 1.56 -1.23
N CYS A 49 10.51 2.66 -0.74
CA CYS A 49 11.21 3.58 0.16
C CYS A 49 10.97 3.32 1.64
N ALA A 50 10.22 2.29 2.01
CA ALA A 50 10.01 1.93 3.42
C ALA A 50 11.02 0.86 3.85
N HIS A 51 11.57 1.02 5.04
CA HIS A 51 12.48 0.06 5.65
C HIS A 51 12.29 0.06 7.18
N PRO A 52 12.29 -1.10 7.87
CA PRO A 52 12.03 -1.18 9.31
C PRO A 52 12.98 -0.39 10.22
N LYS A 53 14.17 -0.05 9.71
CA LYS A 53 15.20 0.70 10.45
C LYS A 53 15.28 2.18 10.04
N MET A 54 14.31 2.68 9.29
CA MET A 54 14.28 4.06 8.81
C MET A 54 12.94 4.69 9.13
N ASP A 55 12.95 5.97 9.42
CA ASP A 55 11.72 6.73 9.57
C ASP A 55 10.91 6.75 8.26
N PRO A 56 9.57 6.74 8.35
CA PRO A 56 8.72 6.80 7.17
C PRO A 56 8.94 8.06 6.33
N VAL A 57 9.31 7.90 5.06
CA VAL A 57 9.54 9.03 4.14
C VAL A 57 8.41 9.25 3.12
N ALA A 58 7.60 8.23 2.84
CA ALA A 58 6.40 8.27 1.97
C ALA A 58 6.65 8.88 0.57
N VAL A 59 7.85 8.72 0.00
CA VAL A 59 8.26 9.36 -1.26
C VAL A 59 7.83 8.59 -2.49
N CYS A 60 8.03 7.26 -2.52
CA CYS A 60 7.82 6.45 -3.72
C CYS A 60 6.34 6.28 -4.12
N ARG A 61 5.41 6.42 -3.20
CA ARG A 61 3.96 6.26 -3.41
C ARG A 61 3.50 4.88 -3.87
N MET A 62 4.36 3.88 -3.85
CA MET A 62 3.98 2.52 -4.24
C MET A 62 3.01 1.87 -3.23
N CYS A 63 3.10 2.25 -1.95
CA CYS A 63 2.29 1.73 -0.86
C CYS A 63 0.93 2.43 -0.67
N LEU A 64 0.43 3.16 -1.66
CA LEU A 64 -0.87 3.84 -1.56
C LEU A 64 -2.00 2.83 -1.31
N VAL A 65 -2.89 3.19 -0.38
CA VAL A 65 -4.10 2.46 -0.03
C VAL A 65 -5.29 3.43 0.05
N GLN A 66 -6.48 2.89 -0.10
CA GLN A 66 -7.71 3.66 0.11
C GLN A 66 -8.16 3.50 1.55
N VAL A 67 -8.40 4.62 2.23
CA VAL A 67 -8.99 4.65 3.57
C VAL A 67 -10.37 5.27 3.46
N GLU A 68 -11.38 4.60 4.02
CA GLU A 68 -12.75 5.14 4.00
C GLU A 68 -12.81 6.51 4.67
N LYS A 69 -13.68 7.37 4.17
CA LYS A 69 -13.85 8.77 4.60
C LYS A 69 -12.68 9.70 4.31
N MET A 70 -11.59 9.20 3.70
CA MET A 70 -10.50 10.04 3.21
C MET A 70 -10.61 10.22 1.69
N PRO A 71 -10.63 11.48 1.19
CA PRO A 71 -10.85 11.73 -0.24
C PRO A 71 -9.64 11.37 -1.12
N LYS A 72 -8.47 11.18 -0.52
CA LYS A 72 -7.22 10.87 -1.20
C LYS A 72 -6.64 9.56 -0.70
N LEU A 73 -5.96 8.82 -1.58
CA LEU A 73 -5.18 7.65 -1.20
C LEU A 73 -4.09 8.03 -0.19
N GLN A 74 -3.86 7.15 0.78
CA GLN A 74 -2.90 7.35 1.85
C GLN A 74 -1.68 6.44 1.69
N PRO A 75 -0.47 6.90 1.99
CA PRO A 75 0.72 6.05 1.98
C PRO A 75 0.72 5.15 3.24
N ALA A 76 0.54 3.85 3.07
CA ALA A 76 0.48 2.90 4.18
C ALA A 76 1.73 2.92 5.07
N CYS A 77 2.91 3.21 4.49
CA CYS A 77 4.18 3.29 5.20
C CYS A 77 4.35 4.52 6.10
N ALA A 78 3.43 5.49 6.06
CA ALA A 78 3.48 6.72 6.85
C ALA A 78 2.12 7.10 7.46
N THR A 79 1.13 6.22 7.36
CA THR A 79 -0.20 6.43 7.95
C THR A 79 -0.34 5.53 9.17
N TYR A 80 -0.66 6.12 10.30
CA TYR A 80 -0.91 5.39 11.53
C TYR A 80 -2.35 4.88 11.60
N VAL A 81 -2.52 3.71 12.19
CA VAL A 81 -3.86 3.15 12.44
C VAL A 81 -4.63 3.97 13.46
N SER A 82 -5.93 4.05 13.27
CA SER A 82 -6.87 4.69 14.20
C SER A 82 -8.13 3.85 14.36
N GLU A 83 -8.84 4.07 15.45
CA GLU A 83 -10.06 3.32 15.78
C GLU A 83 -11.10 3.39 14.67
N GLY A 84 -11.63 2.21 14.30
CA GLY A 84 -12.65 2.08 13.27
C GLY A 84 -12.17 2.39 11.84
N MET A 85 -10.85 2.43 11.60
CA MET A 85 -10.30 2.67 10.26
C MET A 85 -10.59 1.50 9.34
N VAL A 86 -11.15 1.77 8.16
CA VAL A 86 -11.38 0.78 7.10
C VAL A 86 -10.44 1.06 5.94
N ILE A 87 -9.63 0.07 5.60
CA ILE A 87 -8.54 0.18 4.63
C ILE A 87 -8.76 -0.84 3.53
N GLN A 88 -8.64 -0.39 2.29
CA GLN A 88 -8.74 -1.21 1.10
C GLN A 88 -7.45 -1.09 0.27
N THR A 89 -6.83 -2.22 -0.04
CA THR A 89 -5.51 -2.24 -0.68
C THR A 89 -5.56 -2.59 -2.17
N GLN A 90 -6.72 -3.00 -2.70
CA GLN A 90 -6.87 -3.53 -4.06
C GLN A 90 -8.02 -2.87 -4.84
N THR A 91 -8.34 -1.61 -4.54
CA THR A 91 -9.38 -0.88 -5.29
C THR A 91 -8.85 -0.40 -6.64
N ALA A 92 -9.77 -0.10 -7.57
CA ALA A 92 -9.38 0.43 -8.89
C ALA A 92 -8.54 1.73 -8.80
N PRO A 93 -8.84 2.70 -7.91
CA PRO A 93 -7.97 3.85 -7.71
C PRO A 93 -6.56 3.49 -7.21
N VAL A 94 -6.44 2.49 -6.32
CA VAL A 94 -5.15 2.01 -5.81
C VAL A 94 -4.35 1.34 -6.93
N ALA A 95 -4.98 0.46 -7.72
CA ALA A 95 -4.35 -0.20 -8.85
C ALA A 95 -3.82 0.83 -9.86
N LYS A 96 -4.65 1.80 -10.25
CA LYS A 96 -4.26 2.87 -11.18
C LYS A 96 -3.12 3.75 -10.63
N ALA A 97 -3.08 4.00 -9.33
CA ALA A 97 -2.00 4.76 -8.72
C ALA A 97 -0.67 3.99 -8.77
N ARG A 98 -0.67 2.69 -8.49
CA ARG A 98 0.53 1.83 -8.59
C ARG A 98 1.02 1.71 -10.03
N GLU A 99 0.10 1.52 -10.98
CA GLU A 99 0.39 1.53 -12.41
C GLU A 99 1.12 2.81 -12.82
N GLY A 100 0.59 3.98 -12.43
CA GLY A 100 1.21 5.27 -12.72
C GLY A 100 2.59 5.46 -12.09
N VAL A 101 2.81 4.96 -10.86
CA VAL A 101 4.13 4.99 -10.21
C VAL A 101 5.13 4.15 -11.00
N LEU A 102 4.75 2.94 -11.41
CA LEU A 102 5.62 2.05 -12.17
C LEU A 102 5.87 2.58 -13.58
N GLU A 103 4.86 3.12 -14.25
CA GLU A 103 5.05 3.79 -15.54
C GLU A 103 6.09 4.91 -15.44
N PHE A 104 6.01 5.73 -14.39
CA PHE A 104 6.98 6.80 -14.15
C PHE A 104 8.39 6.27 -13.91
N LEU A 105 8.55 5.23 -13.09
CA LEU A 105 9.85 4.62 -12.82
C LEU A 105 10.46 3.97 -14.07
N LEU A 106 9.63 3.41 -14.95
CA LEU A 106 10.06 2.74 -16.16
C LEU A 106 10.31 3.69 -17.34
N LEU A 107 9.93 4.97 -17.24
CA LEU A 107 10.02 5.95 -18.33
C LEU A 107 11.38 5.94 -19.03
N ASN A 108 12.45 6.11 -18.26
CA ASN A 108 13.83 6.12 -18.78
C ASN A 108 14.67 4.95 -18.24
N HIS A 109 14.00 3.95 -17.65
CA HIS A 109 14.71 2.77 -17.16
C HIS A 109 15.26 1.95 -18.35
N PRO A 110 16.55 1.53 -18.33
CA PRO A 110 17.13 0.72 -19.38
C PRO A 110 16.39 -0.61 -19.57
N LEU A 111 16.27 -1.07 -20.82
CA LEU A 111 15.64 -2.36 -21.16
C LEU A 111 16.65 -3.50 -21.22
N ASP A 112 17.63 -3.50 -20.32
CA ASP A 112 18.78 -4.40 -20.29
C ASP A 112 18.62 -5.55 -19.29
N CYS A 113 17.39 -5.93 -18.93
CA CYS A 113 17.12 -6.99 -17.95
C CYS A 113 17.90 -8.29 -18.20
N PRO A 114 18.08 -8.78 -19.44
CA PRO A 114 18.81 -10.02 -19.69
C PRO A 114 20.31 -9.97 -19.34
N VAL A 115 20.90 -8.78 -19.28
CA VAL A 115 22.31 -8.54 -18.97
C VAL A 115 22.51 -7.70 -17.70
N CYS A 116 21.41 -7.38 -17.00
CA CYS A 116 21.44 -6.62 -15.78
C CYS A 116 21.81 -7.51 -14.59
N ASP A 117 22.77 -7.07 -13.76
CA ASP A 117 23.21 -7.80 -12.56
C ASP A 117 22.07 -8.01 -11.55
N ARG A 118 21.01 -7.20 -11.63
CA ARG A 118 19.81 -7.29 -10.78
C ARG A 118 18.71 -8.18 -11.37
N GLY A 119 18.89 -8.68 -12.60
CA GLY A 119 17.90 -9.53 -13.27
C GLY A 119 17.56 -10.77 -12.47
N GLY A 120 16.26 -11.05 -12.28
CA GLY A 120 15.78 -12.20 -11.50
C GLY A 120 15.61 -11.98 -9.99
N GLU A 121 16.14 -10.88 -9.43
CA GLU A 121 15.93 -10.48 -8.02
C GLU A 121 15.65 -8.95 -7.91
N CYS A 122 14.91 -8.41 -8.87
CA CYS A 122 14.64 -7.00 -9.02
C CYS A 122 13.18 -6.67 -8.66
N ASP A 123 12.98 -5.94 -7.56
CA ASP A 123 11.63 -5.52 -7.13
C ASP A 123 10.93 -4.67 -8.20
N LEU A 124 11.66 -3.87 -9.00
CA LEU A 124 11.07 -3.11 -10.10
C LEU A 124 10.51 -4.04 -11.17
N GLN A 125 11.23 -5.09 -11.53
CA GLN A 125 10.78 -6.09 -12.51
C GLN A 125 9.55 -6.83 -11.97
N ASP A 126 9.59 -7.32 -10.74
CA ASP A 126 8.49 -8.07 -10.12
C ASP A 126 7.24 -7.21 -9.98
N PHE A 127 7.39 -5.96 -9.55
CA PHE A 127 6.25 -5.05 -9.42
C PHE A 127 5.74 -4.57 -10.76
N ALA A 128 6.60 -4.41 -11.77
CA ALA A 128 6.17 -4.08 -13.13
C ALA A 128 5.27 -5.18 -13.71
N PHE A 129 5.63 -6.44 -13.55
CA PHE A 129 4.80 -7.57 -13.98
C PHE A 129 3.50 -7.68 -13.18
N ARG A 130 3.52 -7.36 -11.90
CA ARG A 130 2.35 -7.55 -11.02
C ARG A 130 1.37 -6.38 -11.03
N TYR A 131 1.85 -5.16 -11.18
CA TYR A 131 1.07 -3.93 -11.00
C TYR A 131 1.27 -2.90 -12.09
N GLY A 132 2.22 -3.11 -13.01
CA GLY A 132 2.56 -2.14 -14.04
C GLY A 132 1.59 -2.16 -15.22
N PRO A 133 1.70 -1.15 -16.11
CA PRO A 133 0.95 -1.12 -17.35
C PRO A 133 1.44 -2.20 -18.31
N GLU A 134 0.53 -2.74 -19.12
CA GLU A 134 0.87 -3.71 -20.15
C GLU A 134 1.71 -3.10 -21.29
N THR A 135 1.54 -1.80 -21.53
CA THR A 135 2.23 -1.06 -22.60
C THR A 135 2.70 0.30 -22.13
N SER A 136 3.83 0.76 -22.65
CA SER A 136 4.33 2.11 -22.40
C SER A 136 3.62 3.11 -23.32
N ARG A 137 3.22 4.27 -22.79
CA ARG A 137 2.74 5.40 -23.57
C ARG A 137 3.87 6.19 -24.24
N MET A 138 5.10 6.00 -23.76
CA MET A 138 6.30 6.62 -24.33
C MET A 138 6.92 5.72 -25.37
N PRO A 139 7.15 6.21 -26.61
CA PRO A 139 7.90 5.46 -27.64
C PRO A 139 9.30 5.10 -27.13
N ILE A 140 9.77 3.92 -27.50
CA ILE A 140 11.11 3.45 -27.09
C ILE A 140 12.23 4.36 -27.57
N THR A 141 12.04 5.01 -28.72
CA THR A 141 12.97 5.98 -29.30
C THR A 141 13.15 7.25 -28.50
N ASP A 142 12.21 7.56 -27.64
CA ASP A 142 12.21 8.81 -26.84
C ASP A 142 12.81 8.57 -25.42
N LYS A 143 13.21 7.32 -25.12
CA LYS A 143 13.89 7.01 -23.85
C LYS A 143 15.29 7.64 -23.84
N VAL A 144 15.61 8.26 -22.70
CA VAL A 144 16.95 8.81 -22.41
C VAL A 144 17.72 7.80 -21.57
N HIS A 145 18.87 7.37 -22.05
CA HIS A 145 19.77 6.41 -21.41
C HIS A 145 21.02 7.09 -20.88
#